data_95b1ff690e9efa613ae6c72c7f08e8ae
#
_entry.id   95b1ff690e9efa613ae6c72c7f08e8ae
#
_cell.length_a   1.000
_cell.length_b   1.000
_cell.length_c   1.000
_cell.angle_alpha   90.00
_cell.angle_beta   90.00
_cell.angle_gamma   90.00
#
_symmetry.space_group_name_H-M   'P 1'
#
loop_
_entity.id
_entity.type
_entity.pdbx_description
1 polymer ?
#
loop_
_entity_poly.entity_id
_entity_poly.type
_entity_poly.pdbx_seq_one_letter_code
_entity_poly.pdbx_strand_id
1 'polypeptide(L)'
;MKKSKDYRPYIPTLEYPRVAAFQGRDAYMHGDAGLANPIPLELLFKPWEKLYREPFRGITTDGNVIPNLFELAPNGAPVHLMVNAATTLLNLLSSEQRKALCLPLDAREWRRWNNTEMYTYRYGLRLEELSDGLKAAVMGVIQASLSQSGFEKTRHVMQINHFLGELTGNTKVLGEWSYNFSLFGLPSLDGPWGWQLMGHHLALNCLVVNHQMVLTPTFMGAEPSHIDRGALVGLNMFEDEELRGLSFMTSLSPLQRQQAILYHSSVGGDLPDGRRHKADQLHLGGAMQDNRIIPYEGLSAKAMTSAQKRDLMSLVETYVSPIPEGPRKARLDEVERYLDDTHFCWIGGTGEEDTFYYRIQSPVVMIEFDHHSGVFLTNPLPAKFHIHTLVRTPNGNDYGLDLLRLHYLQDHHHSIQPGVTGGPIHHQSRHSHSEHDHPHSHSHDDGHVHSHDHSHEHTHGHTHDHSHDHTHKHSHPHHHSDDHSPSQMHGDTNLHNLKKD
;
A
#
# COMPACT_ATOMS: atom_id res chain seq x y z
N MET A 1 6.99 -27.07 19.78
CA MET A 1 6.24 -25.92 19.23
C MET A 1 5.03 -25.69 20.13
N LYS A 2 4.68 -24.43 20.48
CA LYS A 2 3.44 -24.13 21.23
C LYS A 2 2.25 -24.55 20.38
N LYS A 3 1.18 -25.09 21.00
CA LYS A 3 0.00 -25.61 20.31
C LYS A 3 -0.70 -24.55 19.44
N SER A 4 -0.71 -23.30 19.89
CA SER A 4 -1.28 -22.15 19.16
C SER A 4 -0.55 -21.76 17.88
N LYS A 5 0.70 -22.22 17.70
CA LYS A 5 1.49 -22.00 16.47
C LYS A 5 1.48 -23.21 15.52
N ASP A 6 0.80 -24.30 15.85
CA ASP A 6 0.71 -25.47 14.96
C ASP A 6 -0.34 -25.28 13.88
N TYR A 7 0.11 -25.03 12.64
CA TYR A 7 -0.76 -24.85 11.47
C TYR A 7 -1.11 -26.16 10.76
N ARG A 8 -0.42 -27.26 11.04
CA ARG A 8 -0.60 -28.54 10.34
C ARG A 8 -2.02 -29.08 10.32
N PRO A 9 -2.80 -28.99 11.42
CA PRO A 9 -4.21 -29.42 11.40
C PRO A 9 -5.09 -28.64 10.42
N TYR A 10 -4.60 -27.50 9.91
CA TYR A 10 -5.33 -26.59 9.04
C TYR A 10 -4.83 -26.60 7.60
N ILE A 11 -3.89 -27.48 7.25
CA ILE A 11 -3.46 -27.65 5.85
C ILE A 11 -4.66 -28.20 5.06
N PRO A 12 -5.09 -27.50 3.98
CA PRO A 12 -6.23 -27.93 3.19
C PRO A 12 -5.90 -29.18 2.36
N THR A 13 -6.91 -29.95 2.01
CA THR A 13 -6.80 -30.89 0.89
C THR A 13 -6.89 -30.15 -0.44
N LEU A 14 -6.47 -30.78 -1.55
CA LEU A 14 -6.55 -30.15 -2.87
C LEU A 14 -8.00 -29.94 -3.34
N GLU A 15 -8.96 -30.68 -2.75
CA GLU A 15 -10.38 -30.55 -3.01
C GLU A 15 -11.05 -29.43 -2.20
N TYR A 16 -10.34 -28.85 -1.22
CA TYR A 16 -10.87 -27.73 -0.48
C TYR A 16 -11.25 -26.58 -1.43
N PRO A 17 -12.50 -26.04 -1.38
CA PRO A 17 -13.05 -25.21 -2.45
C PRO A 17 -12.14 -24.02 -2.86
N ARG A 18 -11.52 -23.36 -1.88
CA ARG A 18 -10.62 -22.24 -2.18
C ARG A 18 -9.35 -22.71 -2.88
N VAL A 19 -8.77 -23.82 -2.45
CA VAL A 19 -7.57 -24.41 -3.04
C VAL A 19 -7.88 -24.99 -4.41
N ALA A 20 -8.97 -25.75 -4.53
CA ALA A 20 -9.42 -26.31 -5.82
C ALA A 20 -9.66 -25.23 -6.87
N ALA A 21 -10.16 -24.06 -6.44
CA ALA A 21 -10.47 -22.93 -7.35
C ALA A 21 -9.25 -22.36 -8.07
N PHE A 22 -8.02 -22.55 -7.57
CA PHE A 22 -6.83 -22.01 -8.24
C PHE A 22 -5.84 -23.09 -8.74
N GLN A 23 -6.19 -24.39 -8.57
CA GLN A 23 -5.38 -25.47 -9.11
C GLN A 23 -5.24 -25.37 -10.64
N GLY A 24 -4.00 -25.58 -11.13
CA GLY A 24 -3.69 -25.51 -12.55
C GLY A 24 -3.68 -24.10 -13.17
N ARG A 25 -4.00 -23.07 -12.41
CA ARG A 25 -3.95 -21.67 -12.87
C ARG A 25 -2.55 -21.08 -12.65
N ASP A 26 -2.17 -20.18 -13.54
CA ASP A 26 -1.10 -19.22 -13.30
C ASP A 26 -1.65 -17.94 -12.64
N ALA A 27 -0.79 -16.98 -12.37
CA ALA A 27 -1.17 -15.72 -11.71
C ALA A 27 -2.19 -14.91 -12.52
N TYR A 28 -2.08 -14.91 -13.86
CA TYR A 28 -3.00 -14.19 -14.75
C TYR A 28 -4.39 -14.81 -14.74
N MET A 29 -4.46 -16.12 -14.98
CA MET A 29 -5.72 -16.86 -14.94
C MET A 29 -6.42 -16.75 -13.59
N HIS A 30 -5.64 -16.76 -12.49
CA HIS A 30 -6.19 -16.61 -11.14
C HIS A 30 -6.71 -15.19 -10.91
N GLY A 31 -5.97 -14.17 -11.31
CA GLY A 31 -6.41 -12.77 -11.22
C GLY A 31 -7.67 -12.48 -12.02
N ASP A 32 -7.74 -12.96 -13.27
CA ASP A 32 -8.92 -12.81 -14.14
C ASP A 32 -10.14 -13.53 -13.55
N ALA A 33 -9.94 -14.73 -13.00
CA ALA A 33 -11.01 -15.46 -12.31
C ALA A 33 -11.49 -14.74 -11.03
N GLY A 34 -10.60 -14.06 -10.32
CA GLY A 34 -10.95 -13.21 -9.17
C GLY A 34 -11.84 -12.04 -9.56
N LEU A 35 -11.51 -11.37 -10.67
CA LEU A 35 -12.33 -10.27 -11.22
C LEU A 35 -13.67 -10.75 -11.79
N ALA A 36 -13.73 -11.98 -12.31
CA ALA A 36 -14.96 -12.57 -12.81
C ALA A 36 -15.86 -13.16 -11.69
N ASN A 37 -15.32 -13.39 -10.50
CA ASN A 37 -16.07 -13.94 -9.37
C ASN A 37 -16.81 -12.80 -8.63
N PRO A 38 -18.16 -12.87 -8.50
CA PRO A 38 -18.94 -11.83 -7.84
C PRO A 38 -18.49 -11.55 -6.39
N ILE A 39 -18.02 -12.56 -5.65
CA ILE A 39 -17.65 -12.40 -4.24
C ILE A 39 -16.44 -11.46 -4.08
N PRO A 40 -15.23 -11.74 -4.59
CA PRO A 40 -14.13 -10.79 -4.48
C PRO A 40 -14.37 -9.50 -5.25
N LEU A 41 -15.11 -9.53 -6.37
CA LEU A 41 -15.44 -8.33 -7.11
C LEU A 41 -16.23 -7.33 -6.27
N GLU A 42 -17.32 -7.78 -5.62
CA GLU A 42 -18.20 -6.89 -4.85
C GLU A 42 -17.61 -6.54 -3.46
N LEU A 43 -16.90 -7.47 -2.84
CA LEU A 43 -16.40 -7.27 -1.47
C LEU A 43 -15.05 -6.55 -1.42
N LEU A 44 -14.22 -6.64 -2.46
CA LEU A 44 -12.87 -6.10 -2.50
C LEU A 44 -12.66 -5.12 -3.65
N PHE A 45 -12.75 -5.57 -4.91
CA PHE A 45 -12.28 -4.78 -6.04
C PHE A 45 -13.12 -3.54 -6.33
N LYS A 46 -14.45 -3.61 -6.28
CA LYS A 46 -15.30 -2.42 -6.47
C LYS A 46 -15.15 -1.39 -5.34
N PRO A 47 -15.15 -1.76 -4.04
CA PRO A 47 -14.84 -0.83 -2.96
C PRO A 47 -13.44 -0.22 -3.09
N TRP A 48 -12.41 -1.00 -3.39
CA TRP A 48 -11.05 -0.52 -3.59
C TRP A 48 -10.95 0.46 -4.76
N GLU A 49 -11.57 0.16 -5.89
CA GLU A 49 -11.58 1.08 -7.04
C GLU A 49 -12.28 2.40 -6.73
N LYS A 50 -13.35 2.38 -5.92
CA LYS A 50 -14.01 3.59 -5.44
C LYS A 50 -13.06 4.44 -4.59
N LEU A 51 -12.39 3.84 -3.60
CA LEU A 51 -11.43 4.53 -2.73
C LEU A 51 -10.21 5.04 -3.53
N TYR A 52 -9.71 4.25 -4.47
CA TYR A 52 -8.60 4.63 -5.32
C TYR A 52 -8.88 5.87 -6.18
N ARG A 53 -10.15 6.08 -6.60
CA ARG A 53 -10.54 7.27 -7.38
C ARG A 53 -10.55 8.55 -6.57
N GLU A 54 -10.60 8.48 -5.25
CA GLU A 54 -10.54 9.66 -4.41
C GLU A 54 -9.17 10.33 -4.53
N PRO A 55 -9.10 11.67 -4.55
CA PRO A 55 -7.82 12.36 -4.40
C PRO A 55 -7.13 11.96 -3.10
N PHE A 56 -5.82 11.79 -3.14
CA PHE A 56 -5.04 11.46 -1.94
C PHE A 56 -5.05 12.64 -0.96
N ARG A 57 -5.25 12.35 0.32
CA ARG A 57 -5.16 13.30 1.43
C ARG A 57 -4.29 12.77 2.58
N GLY A 58 -4.21 11.46 2.70
CA GLY A 58 -3.60 10.76 3.83
C GLY A 58 -4.62 10.36 4.91
N ILE A 59 -4.24 9.37 5.71
CA ILE A 59 -4.98 8.98 6.91
C ILE A 59 -4.95 10.16 7.89
N THR A 60 -6.10 10.46 8.51
CA THR A 60 -6.27 11.53 9.49
C THR A 60 -7.08 11.04 10.67
N THR A 61 -7.13 11.79 11.75
CA THR A 61 -7.94 11.43 12.92
C THR A 61 -9.36 12.00 12.88
N ASP A 62 -9.58 13.08 12.12
CA ASP A 62 -10.84 13.81 12.07
C ASP A 62 -11.23 14.31 10.67
N GLY A 63 -10.46 13.92 9.64
CA GLY A 63 -10.63 14.36 8.26
C GLY A 63 -9.75 15.56 7.87
N ASN A 64 -9.04 16.17 8.82
CA ASN A 64 -8.16 17.30 8.58
C ASN A 64 -6.70 16.88 8.65
N VAL A 65 -5.92 17.27 7.64
CA VAL A 65 -4.46 17.06 7.62
C VAL A 65 -3.81 18.09 8.55
N ILE A 66 -2.96 17.64 9.45
CA ILE A 66 -2.12 18.50 10.28
C ILE A 66 -0.93 18.95 9.43
N PRO A 67 -0.76 20.25 9.18
CA PRO A 67 0.34 20.75 8.34
C PRO A 67 1.67 20.80 9.10
N ASN A 68 2.78 20.85 8.34
CA ASN A 68 4.13 21.09 8.85
C ASN A 68 4.62 20.03 9.88
N LEU A 69 4.20 18.78 9.72
CA LEU A 69 4.68 17.68 10.56
C LEU A 69 6.03 17.15 10.07
N PHE A 70 6.26 17.21 8.76
CA PHE A 70 7.42 16.60 8.10
C PHE A 70 8.38 17.68 7.61
N GLU A 71 9.67 17.35 7.63
CA GLU A 71 10.75 18.24 7.22
C GLU A 71 11.51 17.63 6.05
N LEU A 72 11.74 18.42 5.00
CA LEU A 72 12.57 18.02 3.88
C LEU A 72 14.03 18.30 4.22
N ALA A 73 14.74 17.27 4.69
CA ALA A 73 16.13 17.36 5.08
C ALA A 73 16.87 16.03 4.82
N PRO A 74 18.15 16.05 4.44
CA PRO A 74 18.94 14.83 4.30
C PRO A 74 18.90 13.99 5.57
N ASN A 75 18.61 12.70 5.45
CA ASN A 75 18.46 11.80 6.59
C ASN A 75 19.50 10.65 6.60
N GLY A 76 20.59 10.79 5.84
CA GLY A 76 21.61 9.76 5.75
C GLY A 76 21.22 8.55 4.89
N ALA A 77 20.25 8.71 4.00
CA ALA A 77 19.85 7.69 3.03
C ALA A 77 21.05 7.30 2.14
N PRO A 78 21.22 6.00 1.80
CA PRO A 78 22.30 5.53 0.93
C PRO A 78 22.00 5.79 -0.56
N VAL A 79 21.67 7.05 -0.92
CA VAL A 79 21.14 7.44 -2.24
C VAL A 79 22.07 7.02 -3.37
N HIS A 80 23.39 7.19 -3.21
CA HIS A 80 24.36 6.75 -4.22
C HIS A 80 24.28 5.26 -4.53
N LEU A 81 24.13 4.42 -3.50
CA LEU A 81 24.00 2.96 -3.68
C LEU A 81 22.68 2.61 -4.35
N MET A 82 21.61 3.29 -3.95
CA MET A 82 20.26 3.09 -4.53
C MET A 82 20.24 3.47 -6.01
N VAL A 83 20.79 4.64 -6.38
CA VAL A 83 20.86 5.11 -7.77
C VAL A 83 21.72 4.19 -8.62
N ASN A 84 22.88 3.76 -8.11
CA ASN A 84 23.77 2.86 -8.83
C ASN A 84 23.08 1.50 -9.11
N ALA A 85 22.40 0.94 -8.12
CA ALA A 85 21.67 -0.32 -8.27
C ALA A 85 20.51 -0.18 -9.29
N ALA A 86 19.70 0.88 -9.18
CA ALA A 86 18.60 1.14 -10.09
C ALA A 86 19.09 1.42 -11.53
N THR A 87 20.19 2.15 -11.69
CA THR A 87 20.82 2.37 -13.00
C THR A 87 21.35 1.07 -13.60
N THR A 88 21.95 0.20 -12.78
CA THR A 88 22.39 -1.13 -13.21
C THR A 88 21.22 -1.95 -13.72
N LEU A 89 20.10 -1.99 -12.98
CA LEU A 89 18.88 -2.65 -13.43
C LEU A 89 18.41 -2.08 -14.79
N LEU A 90 18.29 -0.75 -14.90
CA LEU A 90 17.82 -0.11 -16.12
C LEU A 90 18.70 -0.45 -17.34
N ASN A 91 20.01 -0.59 -17.16
CA ASN A 91 20.94 -0.92 -18.25
C ASN A 91 20.83 -2.38 -18.74
N LEU A 92 20.26 -3.26 -17.95
CA LEU A 92 20.03 -4.67 -18.30
C LEU A 92 18.69 -4.91 -19.02
N LEU A 93 17.77 -3.94 -18.98
CA LEU A 93 16.41 -4.10 -19.51
C LEU A 93 16.32 -3.82 -21.01
N SER A 94 15.46 -4.56 -21.70
CA SER A 94 14.97 -4.18 -23.03
C SER A 94 14.17 -2.88 -22.99
N SER A 95 13.94 -2.28 -24.16
CA SER A 95 13.12 -1.05 -24.27
C SER A 95 11.71 -1.28 -23.75
N GLU A 96 11.11 -2.46 -24.03
CA GLU A 96 9.76 -2.83 -23.59
C GLU A 96 9.71 -3.02 -22.07
N GLN A 97 10.70 -3.72 -21.51
CA GLN A 97 10.80 -3.94 -20.06
C GLN A 97 11.01 -2.61 -19.33
N ARG A 98 11.86 -1.73 -19.86
CA ARG A 98 12.07 -0.39 -19.27
C ARG A 98 10.79 0.44 -19.29
N LYS A 99 10.02 0.41 -20.40
CA LYS A 99 8.73 1.08 -20.50
C LYS A 99 7.70 0.54 -19.52
N ALA A 100 7.70 -0.78 -19.29
CA ALA A 100 6.81 -1.41 -18.30
C ALA A 100 7.21 -1.08 -16.87
N LEU A 101 8.52 -1.01 -16.58
CA LEU A 101 9.05 -0.75 -15.24
C LEU A 101 8.84 0.69 -14.78
N CYS A 102 9.14 1.67 -15.67
CA CYS A 102 9.23 3.08 -15.31
C CYS A 102 7.88 3.77 -15.48
N LEU A 103 7.32 4.23 -14.38
CA LEU A 103 6.10 5.01 -14.30
C LEU A 103 6.43 6.50 -14.02
N PRO A 104 5.54 7.43 -14.38
CA PRO A 104 5.66 8.82 -13.92
C PRO A 104 5.78 8.89 -12.39
N LEU A 105 6.50 9.90 -11.88
CA LEU A 105 6.68 10.05 -10.43
C LEU A 105 5.34 10.26 -9.69
N ASP A 106 4.42 10.97 -10.32
CA ASP A 106 3.06 11.26 -9.83
C ASP A 106 2.02 10.21 -10.22
N ALA A 107 2.47 9.04 -10.72
CA ALA A 107 1.59 7.96 -11.12
C ALA A 107 0.73 7.49 -9.95
N ARG A 108 -0.56 7.32 -10.20
CA ARG A 108 -1.53 6.87 -9.18
C ARG A 108 -1.30 5.43 -8.75
N GLU A 109 -0.52 4.67 -9.51
CA GLU A 109 -0.12 3.29 -9.25
C GLU A 109 0.61 3.12 -7.91
N TRP A 110 1.25 4.14 -7.36
CA TRP A 110 1.74 4.15 -5.98
C TRP A 110 0.71 3.61 -4.98
N ARG A 111 -0.57 3.94 -5.17
CA ARG A 111 -1.68 3.63 -4.28
C ARG A 111 -2.36 2.29 -4.58
N ARG A 112 -1.96 1.57 -5.63
CA ARG A 112 -2.62 0.32 -6.07
C ARG A 112 -2.05 -0.95 -5.45
N TRP A 113 -1.36 -0.87 -4.32
CA TRP A 113 -0.93 -2.06 -3.61
C TRP A 113 -2.09 -2.72 -2.87
N ASN A 114 -2.02 -4.04 -2.72
CA ASN A 114 -2.90 -4.85 -1.88
C ASN A 114 -2.15 -6.11 -1.42
N ASN A 115 -2.71 -6.81 -0.44
CA ASN A 115 -2.12 -7.99 0.17
C ASN A 115 -2.65 -9.31 -0.36
N THR A 116 -3.48 -9.29 -1.42
CA THR A 116 -4.04 -10.54 -1.97
C THR A 116 -3.10 -11.19 -2.97
N GLU A 117 -3.29 -12.50 -3.17
CA GLU A 117 -2.59 -13.30 -4.16
C GLU A 117 -3.08 -13.07 -5.60
N MET A 118 -4.21 -12.39 -5.75
CA MET A 118 -4.84 -12.16 -7.05
C MET A 118 -4.10 -11.07 -7.85
N TYR A 119 -3.43 -11.47 -8.91
CA TYR A 119 -2.70 -10.56 -9.80
C TYR A 119 -3.66 -9.79 -10.72
N THR A 120 -4.29 -8.75 -10.17
CA THR A 120 -5.28 -7.91 -10.87
C THR A 120 -4.72 -6.57 -11.32
N TYR A 121 -3.69 -6.04 -10.66
CA TYR A 121 -3.03 -4.77 -11.02
C TYR A 121 -1.71 -5.07 -11.76
N ARG A 122 -1.79 -4.99 -13.10
CA ARG A 122 -0.73 -5.43 -14.02
C ARG A 122 0.12 -4.24 -14.48
N TYR A 123 1.04 -3.80 -13.63
CA TYR A 123 2.04 -2.76 -13.92
C TYR A 123 3.38 -3.12 -13.29
N GLY A 124 4.45 -2.49 -13.78
CA GLY A 124 5.81 -2.86 -13.39
C GLY A 124 6.30 -4.15 -14.05
N LEU A 125 7.35 -4.74 -13.52
CA LEU A 125 7.89 -6.02 -13.94
C LEU A 125 7.43 -7.13 -12.99
N ARG A 126 6.86 -8.19 -13.55
CA ARG A 126 6.52 -9.40 -12.82
C ARG A 126 7.77 -10.25 -12.63
N LEU A 127 8.24 -10.45 -11.38
CA LEU A 127 9.54 -11.05 -11.12
C LEU A 127 9.66 -12.49 -11.60
N GLU A 128 8.59 -13.28 -11.53
CA GLU A 128 8.62 -14.69 -12.01
C GLU A 128 8.88 -14.83 -13.52
N GLU A 129 8.65 -13.77 -14.30
CA GLU A 129 8.86 -13.73 -15.74
C GLU A 129 10.28 -13.28 -16.14
N LEU A 130 11.07 -12.83 -15.16
CA LEU A 130 12.41 -12.32 -15.39
C LEU A 130 13.46 -13.43 -15.38
N SER A 131 14.56 -13.22 -16.12
CA SER A 131 15.76 -14.01 -15.97
C SER A 131 16.35 -13.86 -14.56
N ASP A 132 17.15 -14.83 -14.12
CA ASP A 132 17.77 -14.79 -12.79
C ASP A 132 18.70 -13.58 -12.63
N GLY A 133 19.36 -13.13 -13.70
CA GLY A 133 20.16 -11.90 -13.69
C GLY A 133 19.32 -10.66 -13.46
N LEU A 134 18.13 -10.56 -14.05
CA LEU A 134 17.21 -9.45 -13.85
C LEU A 134 16.56 -9.50 -12.45
N LYS A 135 16.19 -10.70 -11.96
CA LYS A 135 15.73 -10.87 -10.57
C LYS A 135 16.79 -10.38 -9.58
N ALA A 136 18.05 -10.79 -9.79
CA ALA A 136 19.16 -10.34 -8.93
C ALA A 136 19.36 -8.82 -8.99
N ALA A 137 19.22 -8.20 -10.16
CA ALA A 137 19.33 -6.75 -10.30
C ALA A 137 18.18 -6.00 -9.59
N VAL A 138 16.93 -6.47 -9.68
CA VAL A 138 15.80 -5.94 -8.90
C VAL A 138 16.07 -6.07 -7.41
N MET A 139 16.48 -7.27 -6.95
CA MET A 139 16.80 -7.49 -5.54
C MET A 139 17.99 -6.63 -5.09
N GLY A 140 18.91 -6.28 -5.99
CA GLY A 140 19.99 -5.33 -5.74
C GLY A 140 19.50 -3.92 -5.41
N VAL A 141 18.44 -3.44 -6.08
CA VAL A 141 17.81 -2.14 -5.75
C VAL A 141 17.19 -2.17 -4.35
N ILE A 142 16.48 -3.26 -4.05
CA ILE A 142 15.84 -3.45 -2.73
C ILE A 142 16.90 -3.52 -1.63
N GLN A 143 17.98 -4.29 -1.85
CA GLN A 143 19.08 -4.42 -0.92
C GLN A 143 19.81 -3.10 -0.66
N ALA A 144 20.02 -2.29 -1.69
CA ALA A 144 20.63 -0.96 -1.57
C ALA A 144 19.76 0.04 -0.80
N SER A 145 18.46 -0.23 -0.70
CA SER A 145 17.46 0.66 -0.08
C SER A 145 17.08 0.25 1.35
N LEU A 146 17.37 -0.96 1.77
CA LEU A 146 16.96 -1.49 3.06
C LEU A 146 18.17 -1.75 3.98
N SER A 147 17.90 -1.87 5.28
CA SER A 147 18.87 -2.48 6.20
C SER A 147 19.09 -3.96 5.83
N GLN A 148 20.18 -4.56 6.30
CA GLN A 148 20.44 -5.98 6.06
C GLN A 148 19.27 -6.84 6.58
N SER A 149 18.79 -6.56 7.81
CA SER A 149 17.64 -7.28 8.38
C SER A 149 16.35 -7.03 7.61
N GLY A 150 16.14 -5.82 7.09
CA GLY A 150 14.99 -5.49 6.26
C GLY A 150 14.98 -6.23 4.92
N PHE A 151 16.15 -6.32 4.28
CA PHE A 151 16.31 -7.11 3.07
C PHE A 151 16.07 -8.60 3.31
N GLU A 152 16.65 -9.16 4.37
CA GLU A 152 16.42 -10.56 4.76
C GLU A 152 14.95 -10.80 5.07
N LYS A 153 14.29 -9.93 5.84
CA LYS A 153 12.87 -10.04 6.15
C LYS A 153 12.00 -10.02 4.89
N THR A 154 12.32 -9.14 3.93
CA THR A 154 11.66 -9.10 2.61
C THR A 154 11.79 -10.43 1.88
N ARG A 155 13.00 -10.98 1.80
CA ARG A 155 13.26 -12.29 1.20
C ARG A 155 12.50 -13.40 1.90
N HIS A 156 12.47 -13.40 3.22
CA HIS A 156 11.78 -14.42 4.01
C HIS A 156 10.26 -14.40 3.79
N VAL A 157 9.63 -13.22 3.66
CA VAL A 157 8.21 -13.12 3.27
C VAL A 157 7.98 -13.79 1.91
N MET A 158 8.83 -13.52 0.92
CA MET A 158 8.72 -14.12 -0.42
C MET A 158 8.88 -15.66 -0.37
N GLN A 159 9.81 -16.16 0.45
CA GLN A 159 10.06 -17.59 0.63
C GLN A 159 8.92 -18.29 1.38
N ILE A 160 8.34 -17.64 2.40
CA ILE A 160 7.15 -18.16 3.09
C ILE A 160 5.94 -18.22 2.16
N ASN A 161 5.79 -17.23 1.27
CA ASN A 161 4.75 -17.28 0.25
C ASN A 161 4.90 -18.50 -0.66
N HIS A 162 6.14 -18.84 -1.07
CA HIS A 162 6.39 -20.06 -1.81
C HIS A 162 6.06 -21.32 -1.01
N PHE A 163 6.43 -21.35 0.27
CA PHE A 163 6.10 -22.45 1.16
C PHE A 163 4.59 -22.67 1.28
N LEU A 164 3.81 -21.58 1.38
CA LEU A 164 2.35 -21.65 1.32
C LEU A 164 1.88 -22.25 -0.02
N GLY A 165 2.50 -21.88 -1.12
CA GLY A 165 2.26 -22.48 -2.44
C GLY A 165 2.51 -23.99 -2.48
N GLU A 166 3.56 -24.48 -1.81
CA GLU A 166 3.82 -25.91 -1.65
C GLU A 166 2.76 -26.61 -0.79
N LEU A 167 2.32 -25.97 0.30
CA LEU A 167 1.28 -26.49 1.18
C LEU A 167 -0.09 -26.64 0.50
N THR A 168 -0.36 -25.75 -0.45
CA THR A 168 -1.65 -25.65 -1.14
C THR A 168 -1.63 -26.17 -2.58
N GLY A 169 -0.46 -26.64 -3.05
CA GLY A 169 -0.32 -27.30 -4.35
C GLY A 169 -0.30 -26.34 -5.53
N ASN A 170 -0.09 -25.02 -5.35
CA ASN A 170 0.04 -24.08 -6.48
C ASN A 170 1.09 -22.99 -6.27
N THR A 171 2.34 -23.32 -6.58
CA THR A 171 3.48 -22.39 -6.55
C THR A 171 3.52 -21.41 -7.73
N LYS A 172 2.63 -21.54 -8.73
CA LYS A 172 2.51 -20.58 -9.83
C LYS A 172 1.72 -19.34 -9.44
N VAL A 173 0.88 -19.43 -8.41
CA VAL A 173 0.14 -18.29 -7.84
C VAL A 173 0.85 -17.79 -6.59
N LEU A 174 1.23 -18.71 -5.71
CA LEU A 174 1.94 -18.45 -4.45
C LEU A 174 3.41 -18.85 -4.61
N GLY A 175 4.16 -18.13 -5.42
CA GLY A 175 5.57 -18.38 -5.69
C GLY A 175 6.50 -17.42 -4.95
N GLU A 176 7.78 -17.80 -4.79
CA GLU A 176 8.81 -16.91 -4.24
C GLU A 176 8.95 -15.62 -5.05
N TRP A 177 8.69 -15.69 -6.36
CA TRP A 177 8.85 -14.59 -7.29
C TRP A 177 7.52 -14.01 -7.79
N SER A 178 6.40 -14.36 -7.16
CA SER A 178 5.06 -13.87 -7.53
C SER A 178 4.81 -12.43 -7.07
N TYR A 179 5.72 -11.53 -7.40
CA TYR A 179 5.75 -10.11 -7.01
C TYR A 179 5.98 -9.20 -8.20
N ASN A 180 5.50 -7.96 -8.11
CA ASN A 180 5.70 -6.91 -9.08
C ASN A 180 6.65 -5.85 -8.54
N PHE A 181 7.56 -5.38 -9.39
CA PHE A 181 8.47 -4.29 -9.09
C PHE A 181 8.27 -3.13 -10.07
N SER A 182 8.19 -1.90 -9.56
CA SER A 182 8.01 -0.68 -10.35
C SER A 182 8.98 0.41 -9.91
N LEU A 183 9.45 1.24 -10.85
CA LEU A 183 10.14 2.50 -10.59
C LEU A 183 9.21 3.67 -10.90
N PHE A 184 9.27 4.70 -10.08
CA PHE A 184 8.52 5.94 -10.22
C PHE A 184 9.51 7.11 -10.38
N GLY A 185 9.41 7.83 -11.48
CA GLY A 185 10.45 8.76 -11.89
C GLY A 185 11.71 8.05 -12.39
N LEU A 186 12.78 8.78 -12.53
CA LEU A 186 14.09 8.23 -12.93
C LEU A 186 15.07 8.32 -11.76
N PRO A 187 15.88 7.27 -11.51
CA PRO A 187 16.89 7.30 -10.48
C PRO A 187 17.82 8.49 -10.63
N SER A 188 17.89 9.33 -9.60
CA SER A 188 18.66 10.56 -9.57
C SER A 188 19.27 10.77 -8.19
N LEU A 189 20.43 11.42 -8.12
CA LEU A 189 21.03 11.84 -6.86
C LEU A 189 20.28 13.04 -6.25
N ASP A 190 19.79 13.94 -7.09
CA ASP A 190 19.23 15.24 -6.70
C ASP A 190 17.70 15.27 -6.89
N GLY A 191 17.20 14.68 -7.96
CA GLY A 191 15.76 14.66 -8.27
C GLY A 191 14.99 13.55 -7.55
N PRO A 192 13.68 13.74 -7.36
CA PRO A 192 12.84 12.73 -6.68
C PRO A 192 12.58 11.53 -7.59
N TRP A 193 12.61 10.35 -6.98
CA TRP A 193 12.26 9.07 -7.60
C TRP A 193 11.93 8.04 -6.53
N GLY A 194 11.44 6.89 -6.94
CA GLY A 194 11.21 5.83 -5.98
C GLY A 194 10.89 4.48 -6.61
N TRP A 195 10.54 3.53 -5.77
CA TRP A 195 10.20 2.18 -6.21
C TRP A 195 9.13 1.56 -5.32
N GLN A 196 8.43 0.59 -5.89
CA GLN A 196 7.46 -0.26 -5.19
C GLN A 196 7.73 -1.73 -5.50
N LEU A 197 7.70 -2.56 -4.46
CA LEU A 197 7.61 -4.02 -4.57
C LEU A 197 6.30 -4.46 -3.94
N MET A 198 5.46 -5.20 -4.68
CA MET A 198 4.19 -5.66 -4.14
C MET A 198 3.81 -7.07 -4.62
N GLY A 199 3.08 -7.78 -3.79
CA GLY A 199 2.46 -9.07 -4.03
C GLY A 199 1.81 -9.61 -2.76
N HIS A 200 1.48 -10.88 -2.76
CA HIS A 200 0.86 -11.51 -1.60
C HIS A 200 1.73 -11.36 -0.34
N HIS A 201 1.14 -10.82 0.71
CA HIS A 201 1.78 -10.55 2.00
C HIS A 201 2.94 -9.55 1.99
N LEU A 202 3.15 -8.82 0.89
CA LEU A 202 4.25 -7.86 0.81
C LEU A 202 3.86 -6.62 -0.01
N ALA A 203 4.02 -5.44 0.58
CA ALA A 203 4.02 -4.18 -0.15
C ALA A 203 5.03 -3.22 0.50
N LEU A 204 6.02 -2.81 -0.28
CA LEU A 204 7.02 -1.82 0.10
C LEU A 204 6.96 -0.65 -0.86
N ASN A 205 6.88 0.57 -0.32
CA ASN A 205 6.86 1.80 -1.08
C ASN A 205 7.99 2.70 -0.60
N CYS A 206 8.96 2.97 -1.45
CA CYS A 206 10.13 3.76 -1.12
C CYS A 206 10.23 4.99 -2.02
N LEU A 207 10.20 6.18 -1.44
CA LEU A 207 10.50 7.44 -2.12
C LEU A 207 11.87 7.95 -1.68
N VAL A 208 12.62 8.49 -2.64
CA VAL A 208 13.87 9.22 -2.45
C VAL A 208 13.66 10.64 -2.96
N VAL A 209 13.95 11.64 -2.15
CA VAL A 209 13.85 13.05 -2.51
C VAL A 209 14.87 13.86 -1.69
N ASN A 210 15.64 14.72 -2.35
CA ASN A 210 16.59 15.64 -1.71
C ASN A 210 17.50 14.95 -0.65
N HIS A 211 18.15 13.83 -1.01
CA HIS A 211 18.99 13.01 -0.15
C HIS A 211 18.29 12.43 1.10
N GLN A 212 16.99 12.39 1.07
CA GLN A 212 16.12 11.79 2.08
C GLN A 212 15.38 10.61 1.47
N MET A 213 15.20 9.54 2.24
CA MET A 213 14.30 8.45 1.87
C MET A 213 13.23 8.22 2.92
N VAL A 214 12.06 7.78 2.46
CA VAL A 214 10.98 7.24 3.29
C VAL A 214 10.54 5.90 2.74
N LEU A 215 10.16 4.99 3.65
CA LEU A 215 9.64 3.66 3.33
C LEU A 215 8.24 3.55 3.95
N THR A 216 7.22 3.93 3.18
CA THR A 216 5.82 3.98 3.64
C THR A 216 4.83 4.12 2.46
N PRO A 217 3.67 3.45 2.47
CA PRO A 217 3.27 2.38 3.38
C PRO A 217 4.16 1.14 3.28
N THR A 218 4.30 0.41 4.40
CA THR A 218 4.95 -0.89 4.43
C THR A 218 3.98 -1.92 4.98
N PHE A 219 3.67 -2.94 4.19
CA PHE A 219 2.87 -4.09 4.59
C PHE A 219 3.70 -5.35 4.48
N MET A 220 3.70 -6.17 5.52
CA MET A 220 4.31 -7.50 5.53
C MET A 220 3.41 -8.48 6.28
N GLY A 221 3.26 -9.69 5.76
CA GLY A 221 2.49 -10.76 6.40
C GLY A 221 3.06 -12.15 6.11
N ALA A 222 2.46 -13.16 6.73
CA ALA A 222 2.81 -14.55 6.50
C ALA A 222 1.69 -15.50 6.90
N GLU A 223 1.41 -16.51 6.07
CA GLU A 223 0.53 -17.66 6.31
C GLU A 223 1.21 -18.93 5.74
N PRO A 224 1.72 -19.86 6.58
CA PRO A 224 1.99 -19.71 8.00
C PRO A 224 3.17 -18.77 8.28
N SER A 225 3.31 -18.29 9.53
CA SER A 225 4.41 -17.40 9.94
C SER A 225 5.76 -18.11 10.10
N HIS A 226 5.82 -19.44 9.97
CA HIS A 226 7.05 -20.22 10.12
C HIS A 226 7.09 -21.41 9.16
N ILE A 227 8.31 -21.87 8.88
CA ILE A 227 8.59 -23.03 8.03
C ILE A 227 9.07 -24.17 8.92
N ASP A 228 8.41 -25.33 8.85
CA ASP A 228 8.70 -26.49 9.68
C ASP A 228 9.30 -27.69 8.94
N ARG A 229 9.57 -27.53 7.64
CA ARG A 229 10.19 -28.54 6.80
C ARG A 229 10.99 -27.91 5.63
N GLY A 230 11.82 -28.71 4.98
CA GLY A 230 12.62 -28.28 3.83
C GLY A 230 13.87 -27.49 4.19
N ALA A 231 14.44 -26.81 3.21
CA ALA A 231 15.73 -26.11 3.33
C ALA A 231 15.70 -24.91 4.30
N LEU A 232 14.52 -24.35 4.54
CA LEU A 232 14.31 -23.17 5.38
C LEU A 232 13.65 -23.52 6.72
N VAL A 233 13.72 -24.78 7.14
CA VAL A 233 13.17 -25.22 8.44
C VAL A 233 13.73 -24.37 9.59
N GLY A 234 12.84 -23.89 10.47
CA GLY A 234 13.20 -23.01 11.57
C GLY A 234 13.03 -21.51 11.28
N LEU A 235 12.81 -21.12 10.01
CA LEU A 235 12.44 -19.74 9.70
C LEU A 235 11.14 -19.40 10.44
N ASN A 236 11.16 -18.29 11.19
CA ASN A 236 10.03 -17.79 11.96
C ASN A 236 9.94 -16.26 11.77
N MET A 237 8.77 -15.78 11.37
CA MET A 237 8.52 -14.39 11.04
C MET A 237 7.64 -13.73 12.09
N PHE A 238 7.88 -12.43 12.33
CA PHE A 238 7.06 -11.55 13.18
C PHE A 238 7.04 -11.93 14.66
N GLU A 239 8.00 -12.73 15.12
CA GLU A 239 8.08 -13.13 16.52
C GLU A 239 8.39 -11.94 17.44
N ASP A 240 9.27 -11.03 17.01
CA ASP A 240 9.61 -9.81 17.75
C ASP A 240 8.39 -8.87 17.85
N GLU A 241 7.64 -8.67 16.77
CA GLU A 241 6.43 -7.85 16.76
C GLU A 241 5.36 -8.44 17.68
N GLU A 242 5.17 -9.75 17.64
CA GLU A 242 4.22 -10.46 18.48
C GLU A 242 4.61 -10.38 19.97
N LEU A 243 5.83 -10.78 20.31
CA LEU A 243 6.28 -10.90 21.70
C LEU A 243 6.46 -9.53 22.36
N ARG A 244 7.03 -8.54 21.66
CA ARG A 244 7.19 -7.18 22.20
C ARG A 244 5.84 -6.48 22.36
N GLY A 245 4.90 -6.66 21.41
CA GLY A 245 3.55 -6.15 21.55
C GLY A 245 2.82 -6.70 22.77
N LEU A 246 2.89 -8.02 22.98
CA LEU A 246 2.32 -8.68 24.17
C LEU A 246 3.04 -8.28 25.46
N SER A 247 4.37 -8.21 25.46
CA SER A 247 5.16 -7.76 26.59
C SER A 247 4.82 -6.33 26.99
N PHE A 248 4.70 -5.41 26.01
CA PHE A 248 4.28 -4.04 26.27
C PHE A 248 2.89 -3.99 26.89
N MET A 249 1.91 -4.69 26.30
CA MET A 249 0.55 -4.74 26.82
C MET A 249 0.48 -5.29 28.26
N THR A 250 1.25 -6.34 28.57
CA THR A 250 1.27 -6.96 29.91
C THR A 250 2.05 -6.13 30.95
N SER A 251 2.95 -5.24 30.54
CA SER A 251 3.67 -4.29 31.41
C SER A 251 2.78 -3.14 31.93
N LEU A 252 1.65 -2.89 31.28
CA LEU A 252 0.70 -1.85 31.66
C LEU A 252 0.01 -2.17 32.98
N SER A 253 -0.25 -1.15 33.80
CA SER A 253 -1.08 -1.31 35.00
C SER A 253 -2.51 -1.74 34.66
N PRO A 254 -3.27 -2.30 35.61
CA PRO A 254 -4.68 -2.71 35.35
C PRO A 254 -5.55 -1.59 34.76
N LEU A 255 -5.39 -0.36 35.23
CA LEU A 255 -6.15 0.79 34.70
C LEU A 255 -5.72 1.17 33.29
N GLN A 256 -4.42 1.15 33.03
CA GLN A 256 -3.90 1.41 31.69
C GLN A 256 -4.32 0.32 30.69
N ARG A 257 -4.30 -0.95 31.10
CA ARG A 257 -4.81 -2.06 30.25
C ARG A 257 -6.28 -1.88 29.91
N GLN A 258 -7.10 -1.50 30.90
CA GLN A 258 -8.52 -1.23 30.67
C GLN A 258 -8.72 -0.10 29.64
N GLN A 259 -7.88 0.93 29.66
CA GLN A 259 -7.92 2.01 28.67
C GLN A 259 -7.43 1.54 27.28
N ALA A 260 -6.39 0.69 27.24
CA ALA A 260 -5.83 0.21 25.98
C ALA A 260 -6.75 -0.78 25.26
N ILE A 261 -7.47 -1.65 26.00
CA ILE A 261 -8.35 -2.67 25.43
C ILE A 261 -9.63 -2.02 24.89
N LEU A 262 -9.80 -2.07 23.57
CA LEU A 262 -11.05 -1.63 22.92
C LEU A 262 -12.11 -2.74 22.95
N TYR A 263 -11.71 -3.97 22.65
CA TYR A 263 -12.59 -5.15 22.60
C TYR A 263 -11.83 -6.37 23.10
N HIS A 264 -12.52 -7.27 23.80
CA HIS A 264 -11.92 -8.48 24.36
C HIS A 264 -11.81 -9.64 23.36
N SER A 265 -12.45 -9.53 22.21
CA SER A 265 -12.41 -10.54 21.15
C SER A 265 -12.07 -9.91 19.81
N SER A 266 -11.22 -10.57 19.01
CA SER A 266 -10.92 -10.21 17.63
C SER A 266 -12.00 -10.69 16.62
N VAL A 267 -12.96 -11.48 17.10
CA VAL A 267 -14.10 -11.99 16.34
C VAL A 267 -15.36 -11.96 17.22
N GLY A 268 -16.50 -11.65 16.63
CA GLY A 268 -17.78 -11.74 17.31
C GLY A 268 -18.48 -10.42 17.58
N GLY A 269 -19.57 -10.48 18.36
CA GLY A 269 -20.59 -9.45 18.49
C GLY A 269 -20.19 -8.15 19.21
N ASP A 270 -18.99 -8.09 19.80
CA ASP A 270 -18.51 -6.87 20.48
C ASP A 270 -17.90 -5.88 19.49
N LEU A 271 -17.55 -6.33 18.27
CA LEU A 271 -16.99 -5.48 17.24
C LEU A 271 -18.10 -4.72 16.50
N PRO A 272 -18.01 -3.39 16.38
CA PRO A 272 -18.99 -2.62 15.62
C PRO A 272 -18.93 -2.97 14.12
N ASP A 273 -20.04 -2.74 13.44
CA ASP A 273 -20.13 -2.93 12.00
C ASP A 273 -19.02 -2.14 11.28
N GLY A 274 -18.38 -2.79 10.31
CA GLY A 274 -17.29 -2.21 9.53
C GLY A 274 -15.94 -2.15 10.24
N ARG A 275 -15.82 -2.60 11.51
CA ARG A 275 -14.52 -2.67 12.21
C ARG A 275 -13.63 -3.78 11.64
N ARG A 276 -14.22 -4.83 11.10
CA ARG A 276 -13.50 -5.94 10.47
C ARG A 276 -13.75 -5.97 8.96
N HIS A 277 -12.69 -5.88 8.18
CA HIS A 277 -12.72 -5.95 6.72
C HIS A 277 -12.49 -7.38 6.23
N LYS A 278 -13.00 -7.75 5.06
CA LYS A 278 -12.88 -9.12 4.53
C LYS A 278 -11.45 -9.52 4.17
N ALA A 279 -10.64 -8.59 3.66
CA ALA A 279 -9.24 -8.84 3.31
C ALA A 279 -8.28 -8.46 4.45
N ASP A 280 -8.48 -7.29 5.06
CA ASP A 280 -7.52 -6.71 6.01
C ASP A 280 -7.88 -7.00 7.47
N GLN A 281 -8.97 -7.71 7.72
CA GLN A 281 -9.55 -8.05 9.03
C GLN A 281 -9.60 -6.85 9.99
N LEU A 282 -8.73 -6.75 10.99
CA LEU A 282 -8.74 -5.67 11.97
C LEU A 282 -7.91 -4.45 11.55
N HIS A 283 -7.09 -4.54 10.50
CA HIS A 283 -6.35 -3.40 9.99
C HIS A 283 -7.29 -2.33 9.46
N LEU A 284 -7.10 -1.10 9.90
CA LEU A 284 -7.86 0.06 9.44
C LEU A 284 -7.17 0.77 8.26
N GLY A 285 -5.83 0.70 8.21
CA GLY A 285 -5.01 1.32 7.17
C GLY A 285 -4.64 0.40 6.01
N GLY A 286 -5.37 -0.71 5.79
CA GLY A 286 -5.10 -1.69 4.75
C GLY A 286 -5.16 -1.14 3.32
N ALA A 287 -5.32 -2.03 2.36
CA ALA A 287 -5.30 -1.69 0.93
C ALA A 287 -6.32 -0.61 0.56
N MET A 288 -5.89 0.40 -0.20
CA MET A 288 -6.69 1.56 -0.66
C MET A 288 -7.28 2.46 0.46
N GLN A 289 -6.93 2.25 1.73
CA GLN A 289 -7.44 3.03 2.86
C GLN A 289 -6.68 4.36 3.08
N ASP A 290 -6.15 4.95 2.03
CA ASP A 290 -5.25 6.11 2.09
C ASP A 290 -5.87 7.36 2.73
N ASN A 291 -7.20 7.52 2.62
CA ASN A 291 -7.93 8.69 3.12
C ASN A 291 -8.81 8.40 4.32
N ARG A 292 -8.63 7.23 4.95
CA ARG A 292 -9.49 6.83 6.06
C ARG A 292 -9.35 7.75 7.26
N ILE A 293 -10.48 8.10 7.87
CA ILE A 293 -10.50 8.80 9.16
C ILE A 293 -10.41 7.73 10.25
N ILE A 294 -9.33 7.77 11.03
CA ILE A 294 -9.04 6.83 12.10
C ILE A 294 -8.77 7.63 13.38
N PRO A 295 -9.76 7.83 14.22
CA PRO A 295 -9.59 8.54 15.49
C PRO A 295 -8.54 7.89 16.38
N TYR A 296 -7.92 8.66 17.28
CA TYR A 296 -7.09 8.09 18.33
C TYR A 296 -7.93 7.28 19.29
N GLU A 297 -7.48 6.05 19.58
CA GLU A 297 -8.16 5.12 20.47
C GLU A 297 -7.17 4.51 21.47
N GLY A 298 -7.67 4.11 22.62
CA GLY A 298 -6.90 3.39 23.61
C GLY A 298 -6.13 4.29 24.58
N LEU A 299 -4.98 3.82 25.06
CA LEU A 299 -4.14 4.48 26.07
C LEU A 299 -3.26 5.55 25.42
N SER A 300 -3.38 6.80 25.87
CA SER A 300 -2.46 7.88 25.49
C SER A 300 -1.11 7.71 26.18
N ALA A 301 -0.01 7.95 25.45
CA ALA A 301 1.33 7.95 26.01
C ALA A 301 1.56 9.02 27.11
N LYS A 302 0.73 10.06 27.17
CA LYS A 302 0.73 11.01 28.31
C LYS A 302 0.46 10.33 29.65
N ALA A 303 -0.30 9.24 29.66
CA ALA A 303 -0.61 8.46 30.87
C ALA A 303 0.42 7.33 31.15
N MET A 304 1.49 7.25 30.38
CA MET A 304 2.55 6.24 30.54
C MET A 304 3.71 6.77 31.37
N THR A 305 4.37 5.85 32.09
CA THR A 305 5.63 6.14 32.77
C THR A 305 6.76 6.30 31.74
N SER A 306 7.90 6.89 32.14
CA SER A 306 9.08 7.00 31.27
C SER A 306 9.62 5.63 30.82
N ALA A 307 9.49 4.58 31.65
CA ALA A 307 9.86 3.22 31.26
C ALA A 307 8.93 2.69 30.16
N GLN A 308 7.62 2.82 30.32
CA GLN A 308 6.64 2.42 29.32
C GLN A 308 6.78 3.17 27.99
N LYS A 309 7.11 4.48 28.03
CA LYS A 309 7.41 5.26 26.82
C LYS A 309 8.64 4.72 26.10
N ARG A 310 9.71 4.31 26.81
CA ARG A 310 10.89 3.67 26.19
C ARG A 310 10.52 2.31 25.57
N ASP A 311 9.71 1.51 26.26
CA ASP A 311 9.25 0.21 25.76
C ASP A 311 8.37 0.36 24.51
N LEU A 312 7.50 1.39 24.47
CA LEU A 312 6.71 1.73 23.31
C LEU A 312 7.60 2.14 22.13
N MET A 313 8.62 2.98 22.35
CA MET A 313 9.59 3.35 21.31
C MET A 313 10.40 2.15 20.82
N SER A 314 10.78 1.23 21.71
CA SER A 314 11.43 -0.04 21.31
C SER A 314 10.52 -0.93 20.48
N LEU A 315 9.21 -0.93 20.74
CA LEU A 315 8.22 -1.62 19.89
C LEU A 315 8.11 -0.94 18.52
N VAL A 316 8.06 0.40 18.46
CA VAL A 316 8.10 1.15 17.20
C VAL A 316 9.36 0.84 16.39
N GLU A 317 10.53 0.77 17.06
CA GLU A 317 11.81 0.46 16.41
C GLU A 317 11.79 -0.89 15.69
N THR A 318 11.08 -1.89 16.21
CA THR A 318 10.91 -3.21 15.56
C THR A 318 10.31 -3.05 14.16
N TYR A 319 9.34 -2.15 13.99
CA TYR A 319 8.65 -1.91 12.72
C TYR A 319 9.43 -1.06 11.72
N VAL A 320 10.31 -0.20 12.20
CA VAL A 320 11.16 0.63 11.34
C VAL A 320 12.57 0.06 11.15
N SER A 321 12.85 -1.10 11.75
CA SER A 321 14.13 -1.82 11.59
C SER A 321 14.49 -2.16 10.13
N PRO A 322 13.53 -2.35 9.20
CA PRO A 322 13.85 -2.53 7.78
C PRO A 322 14.52 -1.32 7.12
N ILE A 323 14.41 -0.14 7.70
CA ILE A 323 14.98 1.10 7.15
C ILE A 323 16.49 1.17 7.49
N PRO A 324 17.38 1.65 6.59
CA PRO A 324 18.81 1.87 6.89
C PRO A 324 19.02 2.79 8.09
N GLU A 325 20.17 2.70 8.74
CA GLU A 325 20.44 3.34 10.04
C GLU A 325 20.13 4.86 10.07
N GLY A 326 20.61 5.63 9.10
CA GLY A 326 20.38 7.09 9.07
C GLY A 326 18.90 7.44 8.99
N PRO A 327 18.17 6.99 7.94
CA PRO A 327 16.73 7.21 7.82
C PRO A 327 15.92 6.62 8.99
N ARG A 328 16.34 5.46 9.54
CA ARG A 328 15.69 4.85 10.71
C ARG A 328 15.80 5.75 11.94
N LYS A 329 17.01 6.28 12.20
CA LYS A 329 17.20 7.23 13.29
C LYS A 329 16.33 8.46 13.11
N ALA A 330 16.32 9.08 11.93
CA ALA A 330 15.47 10.23 11.65
C ALA A 330 13.99 9.93 11.86
N ARG A 331 13.54 8.72 11.46
CA ARG A 331 12.16 8.28 11.66
C ARG A 331 11.81 8.09 13.14
N LEU A 332 12.74 7.54 13.95
CA LEU A 332 12.55 7.39 15.39
C LEU A 332 12.52 8.76 16.09
N ASP A 333 13.44 9.67 15.74
CA ASP A 333 13.47 11.04 16.26
C ASP A 333 12.15 11.78 15.95
N GLU A 334 11.57 11.55 14.77
CA GLU A 334 10.26 12.10 14.38
C GLU A 334 9.14 11.54 15.27
N VAL A 335 9.08 10.22 15.48
CA VAL A 335 8.07 9.60 16.36
C VAL A 335 8.24 10.05 17.80
N GLU A 336 9.48 10.13 18.31
CA GLU A 336 9.76 10.58 19.67
C GLU A 336 9.28 12.03 19.90
N ARG A 337 9.42 12.92 18.91
CA ARG A 337 8.92 14.31 18.97
C ARG A 337 7.40 14.39 19.22
N TYR A 338 6.65 13.40 18.73
CA TYR A 338 5.20 13.30 18.89
C TYR A 338 4.77 12.17 19.84
N LEU A 339 5.69 11.72 20.71
CA LEU A 339 5.43 10.57 21.57
C LEU A 339 4.25 10.84 22.53
N ASP A 340 4.13 12.04 23.06
CA ASP A 340 3.02 12.40 23.94
C ASP A 340 1.66 12.39 23.24
N ASP A 341 1.63 12.57 21.92
CA ASP A 341 0.41 12.49 21.11
C ASP A 341 0.16 11.07 20.55
N THR A 342 1.00 10.11 20.97
CA THR A 342 0.88 8.71 20.56
C THR A 342 -0.15 7.97 21.42
N HIS A 343 -0.92 7.09 20.77
CA HIS A 343 -1.91 6.24 21.40
C HIS A 343 -1.63 4.78 21.08
N PHE A 344 -1.90 3.93 22.05
CA PHE A 344 -1.81 2.46 21.93
C PHE A 344 -3.15 1.83 22.23
N CYS A 345 -3.66 1.01 21.30
CA CYS A 345 -4.89 0.26 21.54
C CYS A 345 -4.70 -1.24 21.26
N TRP A 346 -5.59 -2.04 21.85
CA TRP A 346 -5.56 -3.50 21.83
C TRP A 346 -6.94 -4.09 21.60
N ILE A 347 -6.99 -5.20 20.86
CA ILE A 347 -8.20 -6.02 20.69
C ILE A 347 -7.79 -7.48 20.84
N GLY A 348 -8.50 -8.24 21.64
CA GLY A 348 -8.26 -9.67 21.89
C GLY A 348 -7.73 -9.97 23.27
N GLY A 349 -7.29 -11.21 23.50
CA GLY A 349 -6.76 -11.66 24.77
C GLY A 349 -5.33 -11.17 25.04
N THR A 350 -4.87 -11.37 26.28
CA THR A 350 -3.52 -10.95 26.75
C THR A 350 -2.68 -12.12 27.27
N GLY A 351 -3.13 -13.36 27.09
CA GLY A 351 -2.39 -14.57 27.37
C GLY A 351 -1.40 -14.92 26.26
N GLU A 352 -0.42 -15.77 26.57
CA GLU A 352 0.62 -16.19 25.60
C GLU A 352 0.06 -16.94 24.39
N GLU A 353 -1.05 -17.66 24.58
CA GLU A 353 -1.71 -18.43 23.52
C GLU A 353 -2.83 -17.66 22.82
N ASP A 354 -3.17 -16.45 23.31
CA ASP A 354 -4.25 -15.64 22.76
C ASP A 354 -3.87 -14.98 21.45
N THR A 355 -4.86 -14.80 20.61
CA THR A 355 -4.75 -13.96 19.40
C THR A 355 -5.18 -12.53 19.70
N PHE A 356 -4.53 -11.59 19.05
CA PHE A 356 -4.74 -10.18 19.31
C PHE A 356 -4.42 -9.31 18.09
N TYR A 357 -4.90 -8.09 18.17
CA TYR A 357 -4.53 -6.94 17.34
C TYR A 357 -4.04 -5.83 18.24
N TYR A 358 -3.08 -5.05 17.78
CA TYR A 358 -2.77 -3.75 18.37
C TYR A 358 -2.48 -2.69 17.31
N ARG A 359 -2.68 -1.42 17.71
CA ARG A 359 -2.31 -0.26 16.92
C ARG A 359 -1.55 0.74 17.76
N ILE A 360 -0.46 1.27 17.20
CA ILE A 360 0.25 2.46 17.68
C ILE A 360 -0.06 3.57 16.69
N GLN A 361 -0.57 4.70 17.16
CA GLN A 361 -0.96 5.80 16.27
C GLN A 361 -0.56 7.13 16.86
N SER A 362 0.12 7.95 16.06
CA SER A 362 0.48 9.34 16.34
C SER A 362 0.20 10.22 15.12
N PRO A 363 0.45 11.55 15.16
CA PRO A 363 0.37 12.39 13.97
C PRO A 363 1.28 11.95 12.82
N VAL A 364 2.39 11.27 13.11
CA VAL A 364 3.42 10.95 12.13
C VAL A 364 3.59 9.46 11.84
N VAL A 365 3.08 8.56 12.68
CA VAL A 365 3.18 7.11 12.46
C VAL A 365 1.89 6.41 12.84
N MET A 366 1.50 5.40 12.05
CA MET A 366 0.48 4.42 12.41
C MET A 366 1.03 3.03 12.13
N ILE A 367 1.04 2.18 13.14
CA ILE A 367 1.49 0.79 13.10
C ILE A 367 0.30 -0.08 13.49
N GLU A 368 0.08 -1.14 12.73
CA GLU A 368 -0.93 -2.14 13.03
C GLU A 368 -0.31 -3.54 12.97
N PHE A 369 -0.72 -4.39 13.89
CA PHE A 369 -0.41 -5.82 13.95
C PHE A 369 -1.69 -6.58 14.20
N ASP A 370 -1.93 -7.68 13.49
CA ASP A 370 -2.97 -8.62 13.87
C ASP A 370 -2.62 -10.09 13.58
N HIS A 371 -3.27 -10.97 14.37
CA HIS A 371 -3.41 -12.37 14.03
C HIS A 371 -4.64 -12.56 13.16
N HIS A 372 -4.48 -13.28 12.07
CA HIS A 372 -5.47 -13.45 11.01
C HIS A 372 -6.12 -14.82 11.03
N SER A 373 -7.37 -14.92 10.62
CA SER A 373 -7.99 -16.22 10.28
C SER A 373 -7.43 -16.74 8.95
N GLY A 374 -7.54 -18.04 8.72
CA GLY A 374 -7.02 -18.67 7.51
C GLY A 374 -7.60 -18.09 6.23
N VAL A 375 -6.74 -17.89 5.25
CA VAL A 375 -7.10 -17.55 3.87
C VAL A 375 -6.90 -18.75 2.98
N PHE A 376 -5.75 -19.39 3.05
CA PHE A 376 -5.44 -20.65 2.38
C PHE A 376 -5.45 -21.82 3.36
N LEU A 377 -4.99 -21.60 4.59
CA LEU A 377 -5.21 -22.57 5.67
C LEU A 377 -6.66 -22.51 6.14
N THR A 378 -7.14 -23.61 6.72
CA THR A 378 -8.59 -23.80 6.99
C THR A 378 -9.02 -23.32 8.38
N ASN A 379 -8.17 -22.63 9.15
CA ASN A 379 -8.53 -22.11 10.47
C ASN A 379 -9.60 -21.02 10.36
N PRO A 380 -10.81 -21.21 10.95
CA PRO A 380 -11.91 -20.25 10.82
C PRO A 380 -11.73 -19.01 11.71
N LEU A 381 -10.89 -19.12 12.73
CA LEU A 381 -10.59 -18.07 13.69
C LEU A 381 -9.14 -17.59 13.50
N PRO A 382 -8.83 -16.36 13.94
CA PRO A 382 -7.45 -15.88 13.98
C PRO A 382 -6.51 -16.85 14.69
N ALA A 383 -5.30 -17.01 14.18
CA ALA A 383 -4.30 -17.93 14.70
C ALA A 383 -2.91 -17.30 14.70
N LYS A 384 -2.09 -17.70 15.67
CA LYS A 384 -0.74 -17.14 15.89
C LYS A 384 0.25 -17.47 14.78
N PHE A 385 -0.15 -18.31 13.84
CA PHE A 385 0.65 -18.63 12.64
C PHE A 385 0.22 -17.85 11.38
N HIS A 386 -0.79 -16.97 11.45
CA HIS A 386 -1.13 -16.06 10.36
C HIS A 386 -1.09 -14.63 10.87
N ILE A 387 -0.11 -13.88 10.42
CA ILE A 387 0.23 -12.54 10.96
C ILE A 387 0.28 -11.53 9.83
N HIS A 388 -0.31 -10.36 10.07
CA HIS A 388 -0.15 -9.18 9.25
C HIS A 388 0.43 -8.01 10.05
N THR A 389 1.29 -7.22 9.41
CA THR A 389 1.88 -5.99 9.95
C THR A 389 1.78 -4.87 8.94
N LEU A 390 1.51 -3.66 9.41
CA LEU A 390 1.38 -2.48 8.58
C LEU A 390 2.02 -1.27 9.25
N VAL A 391 2.74 -0.48 8.46
CA VAL A 391 3.27 0.84 8.86
C VAL A 391 2.79 1.88 7.86
N ARG A 392 2.18 2.95 8.35
CA ARG A 392 1.72 4.09 7.58
C ARG A 392 2.28 5.39 8.13
N THR A 393 2.24 6.44 7.32
CA THR A 393 2.58 7.81 7.72
C THR A 393 1.37 8.70 7.52
N PRO A 394 0.56 8.95 8.58
CA PRO A 394 -0.63 9.78 8.51
C PRO A 394 -0.34 11.22 8.05
N ASN A 395 -1.40 12.00 7.88
CA ASN A 395 -1.33 13.42 7.55
C ASN A 395 -0.59 13.73 6.23
N GLY A 396 -0.73 12.83 5.25
CA GLY A 396 -0.35 13.13 3.86
C GLY A 396 1.04 12.66 3.45
N ASN A 397 1.83 12.03 4.33
CA ASN A 397 3.18 11.62 3.97
C ASN A 397 3.36 10.12 3.67
N ASP A 398 2.28 9.34 3.52
CA ASP A 398 2.38 8.06 2.84
C ASP A 398 2.91 8.27 1.41
N TYR A 399 3.73 7.36 0.93
CA TYR A 399 4.46 7.48 -0.34
C TYR A 399 5.42 8.68 -0.40
N GLY A 400 5.69 9.35 0.73
CA GLY A 400 6.49 10.57 0.80
C GLY A 400 5.86 11.79 0.12
N LEU A 401 4.52 11.80 -0.07
CA LEU A 401 3.87 12.82 -0.90
C LEU A 401 3.91 14.23 -0.29
N ASP A 402 3.93 14.36 1.06
CA ASP A 402 4.13 15.68 1.67
C ASP A 402 5.56 16.20 1.47
N LEU A 403 6.58 15.33 1.56
CA LEU A 403 7.97 15.69 1.25
C LEU A 403 8.15 16.06 -0.22
N LEU A 404 7.49 15.34 -1.12
CA LEU A 404 7.50 15.67 -2.55
C LEU A 404 6.85 17.03 -2.82
N ARG A 405 5.74 17.35 -2.14
CA ARG A 405 5.11 18.68 -2.17
C ARG A 405 6.06 19.77 -1.66
N LEU A 406 6.76 19.53 -0.55
CA LEU A 406 7.76 20.47 -0.02
C LEU A 406 8.92 20.69 -0.98
N HIS A 407 9.42 19.64 -1.62
CA HIS A 407 10.46 19.73 -2.66
C HIS A 407 10.02 20.66 -3.79
N TYR A 408 8.83 20.47 -4.35
CA TYR A 408 8.33 21.34 -5.41
C TYR A 408 8.11 22.80 -4.98
N LEU A 409 7.75 23.02 -3.73
CA LEU A 409 7.62 24.40 -3.19
C LEU A 409 8.97 25.10 -3.06
N GLN A 410 10.02 24.38 -2.67
CA GLN A 410 11.36 24.94 -2.45
C GLN A 410 12.13 25.13 -3.78
N ASP A 411 12.15 24.10 -4.62
CA ASP A 411 13.07 24.05 -5.76
C ASP A 411 12.49 24.67 -7.04
N HIS A 412 11.15 24.75 -7.14
CA HIS A 412 10.50 25.21 -8.38
C HIS A 412 9.73 26.51 -8.26
N HIS A 413 9.75 27.20 -7.12
CA HIS A 413 9.08 28.49 -6.87
C HIS A 413 7.63 28.57 -7.37
N HIS A 414 6.94 27.45 -7.47
CA HIS A 414 5.53 27.44 -7.86
C HIS A 414 4.68 27.87 -6.67
N SER A 415 4.07 29.05 -6.77
CA SER A 415 3.06 29.51 -5.85
C SER A 415 1.83 28.59 -5.92
N ILE A 416 1.79 27.55 -5.09
CA ILE A 416 0.57 26.78 -4.86
C ILE A 416 -0.32 27.70 -4.01
N GLN A 417 -1.46 28.12 -4.58
CA GLN A 417 -2.44 28.86 -3.81
C GLN A 417 -2.88 28.05 -2.58
N PRO A 418 -2.95 28.65 -1.38
CA PRO A 418 -3.48 27.97 -0.20
C PRO A 418 -4.94 27.58 -0.48
N GLY A 419 -5.24 26.30 -0.46
CA GLY A 419 -6.60 25.79 -0.63
C GLY A 419 -6.78 24.68 -1.66
N VAL A 420 -5.75 24.32 -2.46
CA VAL A 420 -5.83 23.19 -3.37
C VAL A 420 -5.06 22.01 -2.79
N THR A 421 -5.71 21.28 -1.89
CA THR A 421 -5.23 19.97 -1.45
C THR A 421 -5.52 18.94 -2.53
N GLY A 422 -4.47 18.46 -3.20
CA GLY A 422 -4.50 17.15 -3.88
C GLY A 422 -5.23 17.05 -5.22
N GLY A 423 -4.99 17.98 -6.16
CA GLY A 423 -5.23 17.71 -7.57
C GLY A 423 -3.96 17.15 -8.24
N PRO A 424 -4.06 16.33 -9.30
CA PRO A 424 -2.89 15.88 -10.03
C PRO A 424 -2.15 17.07 -10.61
N ILE A 425 -0.86 17.19 -10.29
CA ILE A 425 0.03 18.17 -10.89
C ILE A 425 0.27 17.71 -12.35
N HIS A 426 -0.48 18.28 -13.27
CA HIS A 426 -0.20 18.06 -14.69
C HIS A 426 1.09 18.81 -15.04
N HIS A 427 2.20 18.09 -15.18
CA HIS A 427 3.39 18.57 -15.83
C HIS A 427 3.11 18.77 -17.32
N GLN A 428 2.79 19.99 -17.71
CA GLN A 428 3.09 20.41 -19.08
C GLN A 428 4.59 20.69 -19.12
N SER A 429 5.34 19.78 -19.70
CA SER A 429 6.73 20.02 -20.07
C SER A 429 6.76 21.14 -21.11
N ARG A 430 6.95 22.38 -20.65
CA ARG A 430 7.38 23.46 -21.54
C ARG A 430 8.86 23.22 -21.81
N HIS A 431 9.16 22.69 -22.98
CA HIS A 431 10.49 22.82 -23.55
C HIS A 431 10.75 24.31 -23.74
N SER A 432 11.56 24.89 -22.87
CA SER A 432 12.19 26.17 -23.13
C SER A 432 13.28 25.94 -24.19
N HIS A 433 12.99 26.28 -25.42
CA HIS A 433 14.04 26.47 -26.39
C HIS A 433 14.84 27.71 -25.95
N SER A 434 16.04 27.50 -25.43
CA SER A 434 17.03 28.55 -25.35
C SER A 434 17.48 28.85 -26.78
N GLU A 435 17.03 29.98 -27.29
CA GLU A 435 17.60 30.56 -28.53
C GLU A 435 19.06 30.91 -28.25
N HIS A 436 19.95 30.11 -28.82
CA HIS A 436 21.34 30.51 -28.99
C HIS A 436 21.41 31.37 -30.26
N ASP A 437 21.47 32.67 -30.08
CA ASP A 437 21.88 33.60 -31.11
C ASP A 437 23.34 33.30 -31.49
N HIS A 438 23.53 32.72 -32.66
CA HIS A 438 24.82 32.71 -33.36
C HIS A 438 24.73 33.67 -34.55
N PRO A 439 25.55 34.74 -34.60
CA PRO A 439 25.61 35.60 -35.77
C PRO A 439 26.41 34.87 -36.87
N HIS A 440 25.73 34.40 -37.89
CA HIS A 440 26.38 34.00 -39.15
C HIS A 440 26.37 35.18 -40.07
N SER A 441 27.56 35.79 -40.30
CA SER A 441 27.80 36.75 -41.35
C SER A 441 28.10 36.00 -42.66
N HIS A 442 27.23 36.11 -43.64
CA HIS A 442 27.52 35.79 -45.03
C HIS A 442 27.54 37.09 -45.80
N SER A 443 28.71 37.44 -46.31
CA SER A 443 28.91 38.54 -47.31
C SER A 443 28.53 38.00 -48.67
N HIS A 444 27.46 38.52 -49.26
CA HIS A 444 27.27 38.54 -50.70
C HIS A 444 27.25 40.02 -51.17
N ASP A 445 28.19 40.33 -52.04
CA ASP A 445 28.28 41.56 -52.78
C ASP A 445 27.12 41.58 -53.78
N ASP A 446 26.15 42.46 -53.57
CA ASP A 446 25.41 43.21 -54.59
C ASP A 446 24.35 44.06 -53.87
N GLY A 447 24.49 45.38 -54.13
CA GLY A 447 23.74 46.41 -53.45
C GLY A 447 22.26 46.42 -53.79
N HIS A 448 21.47 46.43 -52.75
CA HIS A 448 20.21 47.18 -52.63
C HIS A 448 19.71 47.15 -51.18
N VAL A 449 19.63 48.33 -50.59
CA VAL A 449 19.07 48.60 -49.30
C VAL A 449 17.54 48.70 -49.46
N HIS A 450 16.78 47.84 -48.81
CA HIS A 450 15.38 48.07 -48.50
C HIS A 450 15.14 47.73 -47.03
N SER A 451 14.83 48.73 -46.23
CA SER A 451 14.29 48.61 -44.90
C SER A 451 12.76 48.41 -45.01
N HIS A 452 12.24 47.33 -44.44
CA HIS A 452 10.83 47.20 -44.16
C HIS A 452 10.63 46.91 -42.66
N ASP A 453 10.03 47.89 -42.01
CA ASP A 453 9.54 47.85 -40.66
C ASP A 453 8.12 47.22 -40.73
N HIS A 454 7.90 46.07 -40.12
CA HIS A 454 6.58 45.49 -39.94
C HIS A 454 6.34 45.17 -38.45
N SER A 455 5.69 46.11 -37.78
CA SER A 455 5.03 45.88 -36.52
C SER A 455 3.69 45.16 -36.77
N HIS A 456 3.51 43.95 -36.20
CA HIS A 456 2.21 43.27 -36.16
C HIS A 456 1.70 43.31 -34.74
N GLU A 457 0.67 44.13 -34.49
CA GLU A 457 -0.23 44.01 -33.35
C GLU A 457 -1.26 42.92 -33.63
N HIS A 458 -1.35 41.91 -32.75
CA HIS A 458 -2.43 40.96 -32.77
C HIS A 458 -3.41 41.31 -31.63
N THR A 459 -4.54 41.91 -31.98
CA THR A 459 -5.71 42.03 -31.12
C THR A 459 -6.60 40.79 -31.31
N HIS A 460 -6.79 40.00 -30.23
CA HIS A 460 -7.76 38.92 -30.19
C HIS A 460 -9.07 39.46 -29.61
N GLY A 461 -10.07 39.62 -30.49
CA GLY A 461 -11.44 39.84 -30.07
C GLY A 461 -12.19 38.49 -30.04
N HIS A 462 -12.73 38.14 -28.85
CA HIS A 462 -13.64 37.04 -28.71
C HIS A 462 -15.07 37.57 -28.81
N THR A 463 -15.80 37.19 -29.83
CA THR A 463 -17.28 37.30 -29.88
C THR A 463 -17.88 35.91 -29.63
N HIS A 464 -18.67 35.82 -28.55
CA HIS A 464 -19.54 34.68 -28.30
C HIS A 464 -20.87 34.92 -29.00
N ASP A 465 -21.25 33.99 -29.87
CA ASP A 465 -22.60 33.94 -30.44
C ASP A 465 -23.29 32.69 -29.92
N HIS A 466 -24.41 32.90 -29.19
CA HIS A 466 -25.31 31.87 -28.73
C HIS A 466 -26.52 31.84 -29.64
N SER A 467 -26.70 30.77 -30.40
CA SER A 467 -27.96 30.46 -30.99
C SER A 467 -28.51 29.14 -30.43
N HIS A 468 -29.63 29.27 -29.70
CA HIS A 468 -30.47 28.17 -29.30
C HIS A 468 -31.41 27.84 -30.44
N ASP A 469 -31.50 26.57 -30.81
CA ASP A 469 -32.62 26.09 -31.61
C ASP A 469 -33.23 24.85 -30.95
N HIS A 470 -34.47 24.99 -30.50
CA HIS A 470 -35.32 23.94 -29.95
C HIS A 470 -36.24 23.41 -31.01
N THR A 471 -36.16 22.14 -31.35
CA THR A 471 -37.26 21.45 -32.01
C THR A 471 -37.60 20.16 -31.30
N HIS A 472 -38.75 20.20 -30.60
CA HIS A 472 -39.45 19.02 -30.11
C HIS A 472 -40.14 18.29 -31.26
N LYS A 473 -40.03 16.96 -31.30
CA LYS A 473 -41.06 16.12 -31.90
C LYS A 473 -41.35 14.92 -31.02
N HIS A 474 -42.56 14.95 -30.46
CA HIS A 474 -43.23 13.77 -29.88
C HIS A 474 -43.83 12.90 -30.98
N SER A 475 -43.76 11.60 -30.80
CA SER A 475 -44.78 10.69 -31.32
C SER A 475 -44.77 9.38 -30.53
N HIS A 476 -45.88 9.19 -29.79
CA HIS A 476 -46.32 7.87 -29.34
C HIS A 476 -47.09 7.18 -30.45
N PRO A 477 -47.20 5.85 -30.45
CA PRO A 477 -48.54 5.31 -30.27
C PRO A 477 -48.62 4.18 -29.22
N HIS A 478 -49.74 4.20 -28.53
CA HIS A 478 -50.30 3.15 -27.70
C HIS A 478 -50.75 1.94 -28.53
N HIS A 479 -50.64 0.74 -27.95
CA HIS A 479 -51.67 -0.30 -28.12
C HIS A 479 -51.81 -1.11 -26.83
N HIS A 480 -53.08 -1.19 -26.40
CA HIS A 480 -53.64 -2.06 -25.38
C HIS A 480 -53.85 -3.48 -25.91
N SER A 481 -53.83 -4.44 -25.02
CA SER A 481 -54.91 -5.41 -24.68
C SER A 481 -54.32 -6.51 -23.80
N ASP A 482 -54.76 -6.57 -22.55
CA ASP A 482 -55.73 -7.46 -21.92
C ASP A 482 -55.34 -8.94 -21.90
N ASP A 483 -55.18 -9.40 -20.73
CA ASP A 483 -56.03 -10.22 -19.87
C ASP A 483 -55.49 -11.65 -19.65
N HIS A 484 -55.34 -11.99 -18.41
CA HIS A 484 -55.73 -13.18 -17.66
C HIS A 484 -54.76 -13.62 -16.57
N SER A 485 -55.12 -13.34 -15.33
CA SER A 485 -54.82 -14.17 -14.15
C SER A 485 -55.91 -15.29 -14.07
N PRO A 486 -55.88 -16.26 -13.14
CA PRO A 486 -54.88 -16.67 -12.13
C PRO A 486 -54.75 -18.19 -12.02
N SER A 487 -53.77 -18.68 -11.25
CA SER A 487 -54.01 -19.81 -10.33
C SER A 487 -52.92 -20.00 -9.30
N GLN A 488 -53.34 -20.02 -8.08
CA GLN A 488 -52.65 -20.43 -6.88
C GLN A 488 -52.25 -21.90 -6.94
N MET A 489 -51.11 -22.26 -6.32
CA MET A 489 -51.05 -23.44 -5.46
C MET A 489 -49.95 -23.29 -4.44
N HIS A 490 -50.38 -23.55 -3.20
CA HIS A 490 -49.62 -23.69 -1.98
C HIS A 490 -48.62 -24.85 -2.03
N GLY A 491 -47.58 -24.74 -1.27
CA GLY A 491 -46.68 -25.83 -0.90
C GLY A 491 -45.75 -25.45 0.24
N ASP A 492 -46.31 -25.39 1.43
CA ASP A 492 -45.53 -25.44 2.70
C ASP A 492 -44.72 -26.73 2.78
N THR A 493 -43.46 -26.63 3.19
CA THR A 493 -42.88 -27.66 4.08
C THR A 493 -41.71 -27.09 4.88
N ASN A 494 -42.00 -26.84 6.14
CA ASN A 494 -41.28 -27.02 7.39
C ASN A 494 -39.78 -27.30 7.41
N LEU A 495 -39.14 -26.40 8.14
CA LEU A 495 -37.95 -26.65 8.97
C LEU A 495 -38.29 -27.68 10.09
N HIS A 496 -37.43 -28.63 10.30
CA HIS A 496 -37.19 -29.16 11.65
C HIS A 496 -35.75 -29.70 11.81
N ASN A 497 -35.09 -29.08 12.75
CA ASN A 497 -34.14 -29.61 13.76
C ASN A 497 -33.48 -30.97 13.51
N LEU A 498 -32.16 -30.99 13.54
CA LEU A 498 -31.42 -32.06 14.22
C LEU A 498 -30.32 -31.45 15.11
N LYS A 499 -30.55 -31.60 16.41
CA LYS A 499 -29.55 -31.53 17.48
C LYS A 499 -28.99 -32.92 17.71
N LYS A 500 -27.71 -32.94 18.10
CA LYS A 500 -26.97 -34.01 18.84
C LYS A 500 -26.61 -35.27 18.00
N ASP A 501 -25.29 -35.50 17.84
CA ASP A 501 -24.39 -36.10 18.85
C ASP A 501 -22.95 -35.61 18.61
#